data_a1278ee9fd53030c51c6bccb766be9d0
#
_entry.id   a1278ee9fd53030c51c6bccb766be9d0
#
_cell.length_a   1.000
_cell.length_b   1.000
_cell.length_c   1.000
_cell.angle_alpha   90.00
_cell.angle_beta   90.00
_cell.angle_gamma   90.00
#
_symmetry.space_group_name_H-M   'P 1'
#
loop_
_entity.id
_entity.type
_entity.pdbx_description
1 polymer ?
#
loop_
_entity_poly.entity_id
_entity_poly.type
_entity_poly.pdbx_seq_one_letter_code
_entity_poly.pdbx_strand_id
1 'polypeptide(L)'
;RLRLLKRRPMKPFAVMAKDLKAVTKACEMTEEQEKILDGHQKPILLLNKRKDAEILCPSVAPGNPKVGMMLPYAPVQLLLFQYDDGIEMPEFLVMTSGNTSGAPICRDDQEAEAELSGFCDCMLSHDRKIRIRADDSVMDFYEKKPYMIRRSRGYAPLPFMVSTPYQGQVLAIGGELKNSFCIGVDNRFYPSPYVGDLEDLRTVKALRETIGRLETLLEVEPEIVCCDMHPRYNSVMVAEELGLPVLKVQHHYAHILSCMAENDCADQVIGISFDGTGYGNDGTIWGGEILLSDRNGFERLGSVMPFLQPGGDTSSKEGWRIAVSLIYGLMGDREKAAEIIEKLELCTKQEANVQFTMADRRINTVISTSAGRLFDGVSAILGIRRKSTFEGEASMALEFAAEEYRAKKLPEIQKNEKLLLDAMQVDMQETQYQKRTDDRITDAGDRMLLNTEGLIRTILNQRLNGEEVGRLAYFFHEELARQITAICVRIREKRGCNKAALSGGVFQNRLLLKLTDHMLRDRGFEVLKHQLIPPNDGGIALGQAVYAMTYLEGKSRNK
;
A
#
# COMPACT_ATOMS: atom_id res chain seq x y z
N ARG A 1 -1.55 -7.47 27.73
CA ARG A 1 -1.51 -6.13 28.37
C ARG A 1 -1.22 -5.04 27.31
N LEU A 2 -0.08 -5.08 26.59
CA LEU A 2 0.32 -4.04 25.62
C LEU A 2 -0.74 -3.78 24.52
N ARG A 3 -1.37 -4.82 23.95
CA ARG A 3 -2.44 -4.67 22.96
C ARG A 3 -3.64 -3.85 23.49
N LEU A 4 -4.03 -4.07 24.71
CA LEU A 4 -5.13 -3.32 25.35
C LEU A 4 -4.74 -1.86 25.55
N LEU A 5 -3.54 -1.61 26.09
CA LEU A 5 -3.02 -0.25 26.33
C LEU A 5 -2.91 0.55 25.03
N LYS A 6 -2.34 -0.05 23.98
CA LYS A 6 -2.19 0.56 22.65
C LYS A 6 -3.47 0.56 21.82
N ARG A 7 -4.58 0.00 22.30
CA ARG A 7 -5.83 -0.18 21.53
C ARG A 7 -5.59 -0.80 20.15
N ARG A 8 -4.73 -1.82 20.12
CA ARG A 8 -4.22 -2.44 18.90
C ARG A 8 -4.53 -3.94 18.89
N PRO A 9 -5.80 -4.35 18.63
CA PRO A 9 -6.23 -5.74 18.80
C PRO A 9 -5.52 -6.72 17.87
N MET A 10 -5.38 -6.40 16.59
CA MET A 10 -4.87 -7.33 15.57
C MET A 10 -3.57 -6.89 14.91
N LYS A 11 -3.33 -5.58 14.73
CA LYS A 11 -2.13 -5.07 14.04
C LYS A 11 -0.85 -5.66 14.65
N PRO A 12 0.06 -6.30 13.86
CA PRO A 12 1.28 -6.94 14.36
C PRO A 12 2.21 -6.00 15.11
N PHE A 13 2.91 -6.49 16.12
CA PHE A 13 4.06 -5.84 16.72
C PHE A 13 5.35 -6.28 16.04
N ALA A 14 6.37 -5.41 16.06
CA ALA A 14 7.72 -5.81 15.74
C ALA A 14 8.38 -6.53 16.92
N VAL A 15 9.39 -7.32 16.62
CA VAL A 15 10.21 -8.06 17.59
C VAL A 15 11.67 -7.72 17.36
N MET A 16 12.36 -7.30 18.40
CA MET A 16 13.81 -7.16 18.41
C MET A 16 14.41 -8.48 18.87
N ALA A 17 15.20 -9.10 18.01
CA ALA A 17 15.98 -10.29 18.35
C ALA A 17 17.37 -9.90 18.85
N LYS A 18 17.92 -10.67 19.78
CA LYS A 18 19.27 -10.47 20.33
C LYS A 18 20.35 -10.42 19.24
N ASP A 19 20.27 -11.35 18.29
CA ASP A 19 21.21 -11.52 17.19
C ASP A 19 20.57 -12.30 16.02
N LEU A 20 21.32 -12.50 14.93
CA LEU A 20 20.88 -13.27 13.76
C LEU A 20 20.56 -14.74 14.11
N LYS A 21 21.29 -15.35 15.05
CA LYS A 21 21.05 -16.74 15.45
C LYS A 21 19.67 -16.88 16.09
N ALA A 22 19.26 -15.91 16.90
CA ALA A 22 17.91 -15.88 17.45
C ALA A 22 16.87 -15.75 16.32
N VAL A 23 17.07 -14.86 15.34
CA VAL A 23 16.14 -14.70 14.21
C VAL A 23 15.94 -16.01 13.47
N THR A 24 17.01 -16.74 13.14
CA THR A 24 16.93 -18.02 12.39
C THR A 24 16.24 -19.14 13.15
N LYS A 25 16.17 -19.06 14.48
CA LYS A 25 15.34 -19.98 15.28
C LYS A 25 13.85 -19.77 15.05
N ALA A 26 13.41 -18.52 14.89
CA ALA A 26 12.00 -18.13 14.83
C ALA A 26 11.46 -17.94 13.41
N CYS A 27 12.32 -17.59 12.45
CA CYS A 27 11.94 -17.19 11.10
C CYS A 27 12.79 -17.89 10.03
N GLU A 28 12.19 -18.05 8.84
CA GLU A 28 12.91 -18.36 7.62
C GLU A 28 13.57 -17.08 7.10
N MET A 29 14.83 -17.16 6.67
CA MET A 29 15.58 -16.01 6.18
C MET A 29 16.52 -16.41 5.04
N THR A 30 16.57 -15.59 3.98
CA THR A 30 17.53 -15.74 2.87
C THR A 30 18.80 -14.94 3.15
N GLU A 31 19.88 -15.22 2.41
CA GLU A 31 21.14 -14.46 2.53
C GLU A 31 20.96 -12.96 2.23
N GLU A 32 20.10 -12.62 1.28
CA GLU A 32 19.82 -11.21 0.93
C GLU A 32 19.09 -10.49 2.07
N GLN A 33 18.17 -11.20 2.74
CA GLN A 33 17.47 -10.69 3.92
C GLN A 33 18.42 -10.52 5.11
N GLU A 34 19.30 -11.48 5.32
CA GLU A 34 20.33 -11.43 6.37
C GLU A 34 21.24 -10.20 6.20
N LYS A 35 21.76 -9.98 4.99
CA LYS A 35 22.61 -8.80 4.66
C LYS A 35 21.92 -7.47 4.95
N ILE A 36 20.63 -7.36 4.71
CA ILE A 36 19.87 -6.14 5.01
C ILE A 36 19.59 -6.02 6.51
N LEU A 37 19.16 -7.11 7.17
CA LEU A 37 18.82 -7.10 8.59
C LEU A 37 20.04 -6.78 9.46
N ASP A 38 21.22 -7.29 9.11
CA ASP A 38 22.47 -7.02 9.81
C ASP A 38 23.26 -5.81 9.24
N GLY A 39 22.76 -5.22 8.16
CA GLY A 39 23.32 -3.98 7.60
C GLY A 39 23.23 -2.80 8.58
N HIS A 40 23.93 -1.72 8.28
CA HIS A 40 23.95 -0.52 9.14
C HIS A 40 22.59 0.18 9.27
N GLN A 41 21.67 -0.02 8.32
CA GLN A 41 20.31 0.55 8.37
C GLN A 41 19.42 -0.15 9.39
N LYS A 42 19.61 -1.46 9.62
CA LYS A 42 18.85 -2.32 10.54
C LYS A 42 17.34 -2.04 10.54
N PRO A 43 16.65 -2.24 9.39
CA PRO A 43 15.22 -2.03 9.30
C PRO A 43 14.44 -3.15 10.02
N ILE A 44 13.15 -2.95 10.17
CA ILE A 44 12.22 -4.04 10.48
C ILE A 44 11.98 -4.82 9.19
N LEU A 45 12.38 -6.11 9.15
CA LEU A 45 12.07 -7.01 8.04
C LEU A 45 10.85 -7.87 8.34
N LEU A 46 9.94 -7.97 7.37
CA LEU A 46 8.79 -8.89 7.42
C LEU A 46 9.25 -10.29 6.99
N LEU A 47 9.52 -11.16 7.95
CA LEU A 47 10.02 -12.52 7.73
C LEU A 47 8.91 -13.56 7.96
N ASN A 48 8.93 -14.65 7.18
CA ASN A 48 8.05 -15.78 7.39
C ASN A 48 8.39 -16.47 8.71
N LYS A 49 7.38 -16.72 9.55
CA LYS A 49 7.55 -17.51 10.77
C LYS A 49 7.81 -18.97 10.39
N ARG A 50 8.73 -19.61 11.10
CA ARG A 50 8.95 -21.05 10.96
C ARG A 50 7.72 -21.80 11.46
N LYS A 51 7.27 -22.81 10.71
CA LYS A 51 6.11 -23.65 11.07
C LYS A 51 6.43 -24.66 12.16
N ASP A 52 7.71 -25.02 12.29
CA ASP A 52 8.25 -26.02 13.23
C ASP A 52 8.75 -25.40 14.55
N ALA A 53 8.58 -24.09 14.74
CA ALA A 53 9.08 -23.37 15.90
C ALA A 53 8.00 -22.46 16.53
N GLU A 54 7.47 -22.86 17.69
CA GLU A 54 6.55 -22.06 18.49
C GLU A 54 7.30 -21.16 19.50
N ILE A 55 8.30 -20.39 19.02
CA ILE A 55 9.13 -19.53 19.87
C ILE A 55 8.45 -18.21 20.19
N LEU A 56 7.70 -17.66 19.21
CA LEU A 56 7.02 -16.38 19.36
C LEU A 56 5.57 -16.58 19.75
N CYS A 57 5.15 -15.84 20.79
CA CYS A 57 3.75 -15.86 21.21
C CYS A 57 2.82 -15.47 20.03
N PRO A 58 1.74 -16.25 19.77
CA PRO A 58 0.79 -15.97 18.69
C PRO A 58 0.21 -14.55 18.74
N SER A 59 0.10 -13.95 19.92
CA SER A 59 -0.40 -12.58 20.12
C SER A 59 0.55 -11.49 19.60
N VAL A 60 1.78 -11.81 19.19
CA VAL A 60 2.70 -10.83 18.57
C VAL A 60 2.21 -10.44 17.17
N ALA A 61 1.81 -11.42 16.37
CA ALA A 61 1.27 -11.22 15.02
C ALA A 61 0.09 -12.18 14.77
N PRO A 62 -1.12 -11.88 15.30
CA PRO A 62 -2.26 -12.78 15.25
C PRO A 62 -2.70 -13.03 13.81
N GLY A 63 -2.84 -14.30 13.43
CA GLY A 63 -3.28 -14.70 12.09
C GLY A 63 -2.39 -14.27 10.93
N ASN A 64 -1.18 -13.75 11.22
CA ASN A 64 -0.23 -13.33 10.20
C ASN A 64 0.89 -14.36 10.07
N PRO A 65 1.17 -14.90 8.87
CA PRO A 65 2.27 -15.84 8.64
C PRO A 65 3.65 -15.19 8.79
N LYS A 66 3.72 -13.86 8.73
CA LYS A 66 4.96 -13.09 8.90
C LYS A 66 5.02 -12.38 10.24
N VAL A 67 6.23 -12.01 10.64
CA VAL A 67 6.51 -11.15 11.77
C VAL A 67 7.58 -10.12 11.39
N GLY A 68 7.46 -8.90 11.90
CA GLY A 68 8.48 -7.87 11.74
C GLY A 68 9.64 -8.12 12.69
N MET A 69 10.80 -8.51 12.16
CA MET A 69 12.05 -8.72 12.91
C MET A 69 13.00 -7.56 12.74
N MET A 70 13.68 -7.18 13.82
CA MET A 70 14.75 -6.18 13.82
C MET A 70 15.88 -6.60 14.75
N LEU A 71 17.06 -6.04 14.54
CA LEU A 71 18.21 -6.18 15.44
C LEU A 71 18.48 -4.87 16.19
N PRO A 72 19.18 -4.92 17.32
CA PRO A 72 19.63 -3.72 18.02
C PRO A 72 20.46 -2.81 17.11
N TYR A 73 20.14 -1.53 17.06
CA TYR A 73 20.83 -0.53 16.24
C TYR A 73 21.42 0.64 17.07
N ALA A 74 21.13 0.65 18.37
CA ALA A 74 21.67 1.65 19.30
C ALA A 74 22.36 0.98 20.49
N PRO A 75 23.39 1.60 21.08
CA PRO A 75 24.13 1.02 22.22
C PRO A 75 23.22 0.62 23.39
N VAL A 76 22.22 1.44 23.73
CA VAL A 76 21.26 1.15 24.79
C VAL A 76 20.45 -0.14 24.52
N GLN A 77 20.13 -0.43 23.26
CA GLN A 77 19.42 -1.65 22.89
C GLN A 77 20.31 -2.90 22.97
N LEU A 78 21.61 -2.76 22.64
CA LEU A 78 22.59 -3.84 22.84
C LEU A 78 22.75 -4.16 24.33
N LEU A 79 22.80 -3.13 25.18
CA LEU A 79 22.90 -3.30 26.63
C LEU A 79 21.67 -4.01 27.22
N LEU A 80 20.47 -3.90 26.63
CA LEU A 80 19.30 -4.68 27.06
C LEU A 80 19.54 -6.19 27.00
N PHE A 81 20.40 -6.67 26.11
CA PHE A 81 20.67 -8.11 25.93
C PHE A 81 22.02 -8.55 26.52
N GLN A 82 22.95 -7.62 26.72
CA GLN A 82 24.37 -7.94 27.02
C GLN A 82 24.92 -7.08 28.18
N TYR A 83 24.08 -6.70 29.14
CA TYR A 83 24.55 -6.00 30.32
C TYR A 83 25.07 -7.01 31.36
N ASP A 84 26.23 -6.69 31.97
CA ASP A 84 26.90 -7.59 32.92
C ASP A 84 26.37 -7.37 34.36
N ASP A 85 25.10 -7.73 34.58
CA ASP A 85 24.42 -7.67 35.87
C ASP A 85 23.94 -9.05 36.36
N GLY A 86 24.29 -10.13 35.62
CA GLY A 86 23.88 -11.49 35.93
C GLY A 86 22.40 -11.80 35.59
N ILE A 87 21.68 -10.86 34.96
CA ILE A 87 20.29 -11.08 34.52
C ILE A 87 20.29 -11.74 33.15
N GLU A 88 19.66 -12.90 33.04
CA GLU A 88 19.50 -13.59 31.76
C GLU A 88 18.26 -13.02 31.02
N MET A 89 18.49 -12.24 29.98
CA MET A 89 17.44 -11.64 29.18
C MET A 89 16.88 -12.60 28.12
N PRO A 90 15.56 -12.54 27.81
CA PRO A 90 14.98 -13.28 26.70
C PRO A 90 15.65 -12.92 25.37
N GLU A 91 15.75 -13.89 24.44
CA GLU A 91 16.34 -13.65 23.11
C GLU A 91 15.50 -12.70 22.23
N PHE A 92 14.24 -12.43 22.62
CA PHE A 92 13.28 -11.62 21.86
C PHE A 92 12.55 -10.63 22.76
N LEU A 93 12.48 -9.38 22.32
CA LEU A 93 11.72 -8.31 22.96
C LEU A 93 10.67 -7.76 21.99
N VAL A 94 9.43 -7.58 22.48
CA VAL A 94 8.37 -6.93 21.68
C VAL A 94 8.64 -5.45 21.63
N MET A 95 8.71 -4.89 20.41
CA MET A 95 9.00 -3.48 20.17
C MET A 95 7.77 -2.76 19.59
N THR A 96 7.57 -1.54 20.05
CA THR A 96 6.57 -0.62 19.51
C THR A 96 7.03 0.82 19.66
N SER A 97 6.56 1.72 18.79
CA SER A 97 6.85 3.15 18.88
C SER A 97 6.35 3.76 20.19
N GLY A 98 7.10 4.71 20.74
CA GLY A 98 6.76 5.46 21.95
C GLY A 98 5.73 6.57 21.66
N ASN A 99 4.47 6.21 21.44
CA ASN A 99 3.36 7.12 21.16
C ASN A 99 2.02 6.51 21.58
N THR A 100 1.00 7.31 21.72
CA THR A 100 -0.39 6.87 21.70
C THR A 100 -0.81 6.51 20.26
N SER A 101 -1.89 5.73 20.10
CA SER A 101 -2.32 5.27 18.77
C SER A 101 -2.71 6.47 17.88
N GLY A 102 -2.12 6.57 16.69
CA GLY A 102 -2.36 7.65 15.73
C GLY A 102 -1.52 8.92 15.94
N ALA A 103 -0.93 9.12 17.12
CA ALA A 103 -0.06 10.25 17.40
C ALA A 103 1.36 10.08 16.84
N PRO A 104 2.13 11.16 16.64
CA PRO A 104 3.56 11.07 16.36
C PRO A 104 4.32 10.50 17.56
N ILE A 105 5.53 9.95 17.32
CA ILE A 105 6.41 9.46 18.40
C ILE A 105 6.76 10.62 19.34
N CYS A 106 6.70 10.38 20.66
CA CYS A 106 7.15 11.34 21.67
C CYS A 106 8.62 11.73 21.46
N ARG A 107 8.94 13.01 21.60
CA ARG A 107 10.27 13.56 21.30
C ARG A 107 11.02 14.08 22.52
N ASP A 108 10.31 14.44 23.56
CA ASP A 108 10.87 14.93 24.82
C ASP A 108 10.24 14.24 26.01
N ASP A 109 10.89 14.37 27.18
CA ASP A 109 10.50 13.66 28.39
C ASP A 109 9.12 14.10 28.92
N GLN A 110 8.77 15.38 28.77
CA GLN A 110 7.47 15.90 29.23
C GLN A 110 6.32 15.31 28.40
N GLU A 111 6.51 15.27 27.07
CA GLU A 111 5.57 14.65 26.13
C GLU A 111 5.44 13.14 26.43
N ALA A 112 6.57 12.46 26.66
CA ALA A 112 6.60 11.03 26.97
C ALA A 112 5.95 10.71 28.32
N GLU A 113 6.20 11.49 29.36
CA GLU A 113 5.59 11.33 30.67
C GLU A 113 4.07 11.54 30.60
N ALA A 114 3.62 12.60 29.93
CA ALA A 114 2.21 12.90 29.77
C ALA A 114 1.43 11.81 29.00
N GLU A 115 2.02 11.26 27.92
CA GLU A 115 1.33 10.33 27.03
C GLU A 115 1.56 8.85 27.38
N LEU A 116 2.71 8.48 27.96
CA LEU A 116 3.12 7.08 28.08
C LEU A 116 3.16 6.58 29.53
N SER A 117 3.01 7.42 30.56
CA SER A 117 3.04 6.99 31.96
C SER A 117 2.03 5.86 32.29
N GLY A 118 0.87 5.84 31.61
CA GLY A 118 -0.12 4.76 31.74
C GLY A 118 0.24 3.47 30.98
N PHE A 119 1.30 3.46 30.18
CA PHE A 119 1.71 2.33 29.32
C PHE A 119 2.95 1.60 29.84
N CYS A 120 3.82 2.25 30.58
CA CYS A 120 5.10 1.72 31.04
C CYS A 120 5.20 1.69 32.56
N ASP A 121 6.01 0.78 33.08
CA ASP A 121 6.32 0.67 34.51
C ASP A 121 7.59 1.48 34.87
N CYS A 122 8.46 1.76 33.87
CA CYS A 122 9.62 2.63 33.96
C CYS A 122 9.92 3.30 32.63
N MET A 123 10.67 4.41 32.68
CA MET A 123 11.10 5.18 31.52
C MET A 123 12.60 5.47 31.64
N LEU A 124 13.37 5.08 30.63
CA LEU A 124 14.78 5.44 30.51
C LEU A 124 14.89 6.69 29.65
N SER A 125 15.39 7.77 30.23
CA SER A 125 15.59 9.06 29.59
C SER A 125 17.06 9.38 29.39
N HIS A 126 17.35 10.44 28.62
CA HIS A 126 18.68 11.00 28.37
C HIS A 126 18.60 12.52 28.13
N ASP A 127 19.69 13.21 28.36
CA ASP A 127 19.81 14.67 28.22
C ASP A 127 20.01 15.17 26.77
N ARG A 128 20.21 14.27 25.81
CA ARG A 128 20.42 14.61 24.41
C ARG A 128 19.10 14.96 23.71
N LYS A 129 18.98 16.20 23.24
CA LYS A 129 17.76 16.67 22.57
C LYS A 129 17.52 15.95 21.24
N ILE A 130 16.35 15.32 21.11
CA ILE A 130 15.88 14.73 19.86
C ILE A 130 15.40 15.85 18.94
N ARG A 131 15.99 15.97 17.77
CA ARG A 131 15.71 17.04 16.79
C ARG A 131 14.64 16.66 15.79
N ILE A 132 14.67 15.45 15.24
CA ILE A 132 13.76 14.92 14.24
C ILE A 132 13.25 13.56 14.75
N ARG A 133 11.93 13.34 14.65
CA ARG A 133 11.34 12.04 14.88
C ARG A 133 11.72 11.10 13.73
N ALA A 134 12.07 9.88 14.02
CA ALA A 134 12.42 8.87 13.03
C ALA A 134 11.82 7.52 13.41
N ASP A 135 10.74 7.14 12.74
CA ASP A 135 10.21 5.79 12.80
C ASP A 135 11.19 4.77 12.23
N ASP A 136 11.02 3.51 12.58
CA ASP A 136 11.76 2.43 11.94
C ASP A 136 11.29 2.22 10.51
N SER A 137 12.23 2.02 9.59
CA SER A 137 11.92 1.54 8.24
C SER A 137 11.36 0.13 8.31
N VAL A 138 10.35 -0.15 7.49
CA VAL A 138 9.73 -1.47 7.37
C VAL A 138 9.87 -1.96 5.95
N MET A 139 10.33 -3.18 5.79
CA MET A 139 10.67 -3.74 4.49
C MET A 139 10.19 -5.19 4.37
N ASP A 140 9.72 -5.55 3.20
CA ASP A 140 9.53 -6.93 2.75
C ASP A 140 10.50 -7.21 1.60
N PHE A 141 10.39 -8.37 0.98
CA PHE A 141 11.17 -8.76 -0.19
C PHE A 141 10.25 -9.23 -1.31
N TYR A 142 10.64 -8.87 -2.52
CA TYR A 142 10.07 -9.39 -3.75
C TYR A 142 11.19 -9.81 -4.70
N GLU A 143 11.16 -11.05 -5.20
CA GLU A 143 12.20 -11.63 -6.08
C GLU A 143 13.63 -11.37 -5.56
N LYS A 144 13.89 -11.65 -4.29
CA LYS A 144 15.16 -11.45 -3.58
C LYS A 144 15.62 -9.99 -3.49
N LYS A 145 14.81 -9.03 -3.90
CA LYS A 145 15.09 -7.60 -3.79
C LYS A 145 14.29 -6.97 -2.65
N PRO A 146 14.83 -5.93 -2.01
CA PRO A 146 14.07 -5.15 -1.04
C PRO A 146 12.77 -4.60 -1.64
N TYR A 147 11.73 -4.53 -0.81
CA TYR A 147 10.46 -3.90 -1.15
C TYR A 147 9.98 -3.10 0.05
N MET A 148 10.14 -1.79 -0.04
CA MET A 148 9.89 -0.88 1.07
C MET A 148 8.40 -0.74 1.37
N ILE A 149 8.03 -0.85 2.64
CA ILE A 149 6.67 -0.61 3.15
C ILE A 149 6.57 0.76 3.83
N ARG A 150 7.62 1.12 4.59
CA ARG A 150 7.81 2.42 5.21
C ARG A 150 9.27 2.80 5.10
N ARG A 151 9.54 3.99 4.56
CA ARG A 151 10.89 4.54 4.43
C ARG A 151 11.12 5.59 5.51
N SER A 152 12.05 5.35 6.41
CA SER A 152 12.39 6.25 7.51
C SER A 152 13.83 6.04 7.99
N ARG A 153 14.07 5.76 9.26
CA ARG A 153 15.41 5.59 9.86
C ARG A 153 16.29 4.64 9.02
N GLY A 154 17.50 5.07 8.76
CA GLY A 154 18.50 4.33 8.00
C GLY A 154 18.44 4.53 6.48
N TYR A 155 17.34 5.03 5.96
CA TYR A 155 17.11 5.29 4.53
C TYR A 155 16.81 6.76 4.23
N ALA A 156 16.09 7.46 5.08
CA ALA A 156 15.81 8.89 4.94
C ALA A 156 16.86 9.70 5.75
N PRO A 157 17.30 10.88 5.26
CA PRO A 157 16.94 11.56 4.02
C PRO A 157 17.89 11.29 2.84
N LEU A 158 18.38 10.06 2.66
CA LEU A 158 19.27 9.75 1.53
C LEU A 158 18.59 10.05 0.19
N PRO A 159 19.28 10.70 -0.77
CA PRO A 159 18.66 11.11 -2.02
C PRO A 159 18.44 9.96 -3.01
N PHE A 160 17.42 10.13 -3.84
CA PHE A 160 17.29 9.47 -5.14
C PHE A 160 17.79 10.42 -6.21
N MET A 161 18.49 9.90 -7.21
CA MET A 161 18.97 10.66 -8.36
C MET A 161 18.27 10.15 -9.61
N VAL A 162 17.87 11.09 -10.46
CA VAL A 162 17.37 10.78 -11.82
C VAL A 162 18.33 11.30 -12.86
N SER A 163 18.39 10.65 -14.03
CA SER A 163 19.28 11.04 -15.13
C SER A 163 18.87 12.36 -15.78
N THR A 164 17.61 12.76 -15.66
CA THR A 164 17.12 14.02 -16.21
C THR A 164 17.81 15.20 -15.54
N PRO A 165 18.45 16.11 -16.31
CA PRO A 165 19.19 17.22 -15.77
C PRO A 165 18.27 18.38 -15.35
N TYR A 166 17.42 18.16 -14.35
CA TYR A 166 16.58 19.21 -13.76
C TYR A 166 17.41 20.32 -13.15
N GLN A 167 16.83 21.51 -13.05
CA GLN A 167 17.38 22.67 -12.34
C GLN A 167 16.29 23.33 -11.50
N GLY A 168 16.65 23.73 -10.27
CA GLY A 168 15.76 24.41 -9.33
C GLY A 168 15.56 23.64 -8.04
N GLN A 169 14.70 24.18 -7.19
CA GLN A 169 14.42 23.66 -5.86
C GLN A 169 12.90 23.58 -5.64
N VAL A 170 12.42 22.41 -5.22
CA VAL A 170 10.98 22.16 -5.01
C VAL A 170 10.73 21.46 -3.69
N LEU A 171 9.55 21.71 -3.12
CA LEU A 171 9.02 20.98 -1.99
C LEU A 171 7.74 20.24 -2.42
N ALA A 172 7.61 18.97 -2.04
CA ALA A 172 6.40 18.17 -2.23
C ALA A 172 5.91 17.65 -0.88
N ILE A 173 4.65 17.95 -0.54
CA ILE A 173 4.11 17.71 0.82
C ILE A 173 3.68 16.26 1.04
N GLY A 174 3.41 15.49 -0.01
CA GLY A 174 2.93 14.11 0.11
C GLY A 174 1.42 13.99 0.30
N GLY A 175 0.98 12.84 0.80
CA GLY A 175 -0.43 12.50 1.06
C GLY A 175 -0.91 12.87 2.45
N GLU A 176 -2.15 12.52 2.74
CA GLU A 176 -2.77 12.71 4.06
C GLU A 176 -2.42 11.58 5.03
N LEU A 177 -2.44 10.34 4.55
CA LEU A 177 -2.09 9.16 5.33
C LEU A 177 -0.65 8.72 5.02
N LYS A 178 0.01 8.09 5.99
CA LYS A 178 1.40 7.64 5.87
C LYS A 178 2.33 8.74 5.33
N ASN A 179 2.05 9.98 5.69
CA ASN A 179 2.73 11.13 5.13
C ASN A 179 4.26 11.02 5.23
N SER A 180 4.88 11.39 4.15
CA SER A 180 6.27 11.84 4.01
C SER A 180 6.26 12.97 2.99
N PHE A 181 7.22 13.89 3.09
CA PHE A 181 7.42 14.93 2.09
C PHE A 181 8.72 14.69 1.33
N CYS A 182 8.96 15.42 0.25
CA CYS A 182 10.19 15.30 -0.54
C CYS A 182 10.71 16.68 -0.92
N ILE A 183 12.01 16.90 -0.72
CA ILE A 183 12.71 18.07 -1.24
C ILE A 183 13.47 17.66 -2.50
N GLY A 184 13.25 18.38 -3.60
CA GLY A 184 14.00 18.22 -4.84
C GLY A 184 15.01 19.37 -5.01
N VAL A 185 16.25 19.02 -5.34
CA VAL A 185 17.30 19.98 -5.68
C VAL A 185 17.98 19.49 -6.95
N ASP A 186 17.73 20.18 -8.04
CA ASP A 186 18.13 19.75 -9.37
C ASP A 186 17.65 18.31 -9.66
N ASN A 187 18.53 17.41 -10.01
CA ASN A 187 18.21 16.01 -10.27
C ASN A 187 18.26 15.10 -9.03
N ARG A 188 18.37 15.66 -7.82
CA ARG A 188 18.42 14.95 -6.54
C ARG A 188 17.15 15.16 -5.75
N PHE A 189 16.52 14.08 -5.33
CA PHE A 189 15.28 14.08 -4.56
C PHE A 189 15.52 13.47 -3.20
N TYR A 190 15.15 14.17 -2.14
CA TYR A 190 15.38 13.83 -0.73
C TYR A 190 14.03 13.51 -0.05
N PRO A 191 13.51 12.26 -0.14
CA PRO A 191 12.31 11.89 0.61
C PRO A 191 12.59 11.95 2.10
N SER A 192 11.70 12.57 2.85
CA SER A 192 11.81 12.74 4.30
C SER A 192 11.69 11.40 5.04
N PRO A 193 12.05 11.36 6.33
CA PRO A 193 11.55 10.32 7.22
C PRO A 193 10.01 10.30 7.22
N TYR A 194 9.44 9.14 7.52
CA TYR A 194 8.00 8.98 7.73
C TYR A 194 7.51 9.95 8.82
N VAL A 195 6.47 10.71 8.52
CA VAL A 195 5.86 11.69 9.43
C VAL A 195 4.64 11.08 10.13
N GLY A 196 3.74 10.45 9.39
CA GLY A 196 2.56 9.80 9.92
C GLY A 196 1.25 10.28 9.30
N ASP A 197 0.13 9.96 9.94
CA ASP A 197 -1.20 10.33 9.46
C ASP A 197 -1.54 11.76 9.91
N LEU A 198 -1.86 12.65 8.96
CA LEU A 198 -2.09 14.07 9.23
C LEU A 198 -3.48 14.38 9.81
N GLU A 199 -4.32 13.36 10.02
CA GLU A 199 -5.58 13.50 10.77
C GLU A 199 -5.34 14.00 12.21
N ASP A 200 -4.17 13.73 12.79
CA ASP A 200 -3.77 14.26 14.10
C ASP A 200 -3.00 15.59 13.93
N LEU A 201 -3.49 16.65 14.55
CA LEU A 201 -2.86 17.98 14.48
C LEU A 201 -1.42 18.00 15.01
N ARG A 202 -1.05 17.08 15.92
CA ARG A 202 0.34 16.92 16.39
C ARG A 202 1.24 16.43 15.26
N THR A 203 0.72 15.57 14.39
CA THR A 203 1.44 15.11 13.19
C THR A 203 1.59 16.25 12.16
N VAL A 204 0.56 17.08 11.99
CA VAL A 204 0.65 18.30 11.15
C VAL A 204 1.73 19.25 11.66
N LYS A 205 1.80 19.46 12.99
CA LYS A 205 2.87 20.25 13.61
C LYS A 205 4.24 19.61 13.37
N ALA A 206 4.35 18.28 13.52
CA ALA A 206 5.59 17.55 13.25
C ALA A 206 6.03 17.66 11.80
N LEU A 207 5.10 17.66 10.84
CA LEU A 207 5.38 17.89 9.42
C LEU A 207 6.03 19.25 9.20
N ARG A 208 5.40 20.34 9.66
CA ARG A 208 5.95 21.70 9.53
C ARG A 208 7.36 21.83 10.15
N GLU A 209 7.54 21.32 11.37
CA GLU A 209 8.85 21.32 12.04
C GLU A 209 9.91 20.54 11.27
N THR A 210 9.53 19.41 10.66
CA THR A 210 10.49 18.55 9.94
C THR A 210 10.84 19.15 8.58
N ILE A 211 9.90 19.80 7.88
CA ILE A 211 10.16 20.55 6.65
C ILE A 211 11.23 21.60 6.92
N GLY A 212 11.00 22.55 7.83
CA GLY A 212 11.94 23.64 8.08
C GLY A 212 13.32 23.16 8.56
N ARG A 213 13.41 22.00 9.23
CA ARG A 213 14.69 21.40 9.61
C ARG A 213 15.43 20.77 8.45
N LEU A 214 14.74 20.10 7.53
CA LEU A 214 15.39 19.53 6.35
C LEU A 214 15.78 20.62 5.34
N GLU A 215 14.98 21.69 5.20
CA GLU A 215 15.38 22.87 4.42
C GLU A 215 16.67 23.48 4.97
N THR A 216 16.76 23.67 6.29
CA THR A 216 17.99 24.17 6.93
C THR A 216 19.16 23.20 6.76
N LEU A 217 18.95 21.89 6.90
CA LEU A 217 19.99 20.87 6.79
C LEU A 217 20.55 20.75 5.37
N LEU A 218 19.68 20.89 4.38
CA LEU A 218 20.03 20.75 2.95
C LEU A 218 20.40 22.10 2.32
N GLU A 219 20.28 23.20 3.07
CA GLU A 219 20.53 24.58 2.60
C GLU A 219 19.68 24.91 1.37
N VAL A 220 18.36 24.65 1.42
CA VAL A 220 17.43 24.81 0.29
C VAL A 220 16.34 25.82 0.59
N GLU A 221 15.95 26.56 -0.45
CA GLU A 221 14.83 27.52 -0.48
C GLU A 221 13.92 27.14 -1.65
N PRO A 222 12.87 26.34 -1.45
CA PRO A 222 12.00 25.89 -2.54
C PRO A 222 11.32 27.04 -3.27
N GLU A 223 11.28 26.98 -4.60
CA GLU A 223 10.64 27.96 -5.48
C GLU A 223 9.13 27.71 -5.64
N ILE A 224 8.72 26.46 -5.44
CA ILE A 224 7.33 26.00 -5.62
C ILE A 224 7.06 24.83 -4.66
N VAL A 225 5.82 24.73 -4.22
CA VAL A 225 5.34 23.58 -3.44
C VAL A 225 4.32 22.77 -4.22
N CYS A 226 4.48 21.44 -4.23
CA CYS A 226 3.55 20.49 -4.83
C CYS A 226 2.78 19.72 -3.75
N CYS A 227 1.48 19.53 -3.94
CA CYS A 227 0.62 18.77 -3.02
C CYS A 227 -0.47 18.00 -3.77
N ASP A 228 -1.26 17.22 -3.04
CA ASP A 228 -2.43 16.50 -3.56
C ASP A 228 -3.53 17.47 -4.06
N MET A 229 -4.47 16.96 -4.84
CA MET A 229 -5.62 17.71 -5.33
C MET A 229 -6.78 17.76 -4.34
N HIS A 230 -6.79 16.91 -3.31
CA HIS A 230 -7.92 16.78 -2.41
C HIS A 230 -8.14 18.06 -1.56
N PRO A 231 -9.29 18.76 -1.68
CA PRO A 231 -9.44 20.13 -1.16
C PRO A 231 -9.47 20.23 0.37
N ARG A 232 -9.61 19.11 1.08
CA ARG A 232 -9.74 19.07 2.56
C ARG A 232 -8.60 18.32 3.25
N TYR A 233 -7.53 18.00 2.54
CA TYR A 233 -6.37 17.38 3.17
C TYR A 233 -5.55 18.40 3.95
N ASN A 234 -5.08 18.01 5.15
CA ASN A 234 -4.17 18.84 5.93
C ASN A 234 -2.83 19.04 5.23
N SER A 235 -2.41 18.10 4.40
CA SER A 235 -1.23 18.25 3.53
C SER A 235 -1.38 19.42 2.56
N VAL A 236 -2.57 19.63 2.00
CA VAL A 236 -2.87 20.77 1.10
C VAL A 236 -2.89 22.09 1.89
N MET A 237 -3.51 22.08 3.08
CA MET A 237 -3.50 23.26 3.96
C MET A 237 -2.06 23.67 4.31
N VAL A 238 -1.18 22.73 4.65
CA VAL A 238 0.23 23.03 4.93
C VAL A 238 0.93 23.63 3.69
N ALA A 239 0.66 23.10 2.49
CA ALA A 239 1.22 23.65 1.25
C ALA A 239 0.79 25.11 1.03
N GLU A 240 -0.49 25.42 1.24
CA GLU A 240 -1.06 26.77 1.05
C GLU A 240 -0.54 27.79 2.08
N GLU A 241 -0.20 27.34 3.30
CA GLU A 241 0.36 28.19 4.37
C GLU A 241 1.82 28.62 4.13
N LEU A 242 2.57 27.93 3.28
CA LEU A 242 3.99 28.23 3.03
C LEU A 242 4.23 29.52 2.24
N GLY A 243 3.20 30.09 1.62
CA GLY A 243 3.30 31.32 0.83
C GLY A 243 4.05 31.16 -0.51
N LEU A 244 4.35 29.93 -0.91
CA LEU A 244 4.95 29.59 -2.21
C LEU A 244 3.86 29.38 -3.28
N PRO A 245 4.19 29.49 -4.57
CA PRO A 245 3.30 29.02 -5.62
C PRO A 245 2.94 27.53 -5.41
N VAL A 246 1.64 27.21 -5.36
CA VAL A 246 1.14 25.85 -5.11
C VAL A 246 0.81 25.17 -6.42
N LEU A 247 1.38 23.99 -6.62
CA LEU A 247 1.06 23.08 -7.73
C LEU A 247 0.30 21.87 -7.19
N LYS A 248 -0.90 21.60 -7.74
CA LYS A 248 -1.71 20.44 -7.35
C LYS A 248 -1.54 19.32 -8.37
N VAL A 249 -1.31 18.09 -7.90
CA VAL A 249 -1.12 16.91 -8.74
C VAL A 249 -2.11 15.81 -8.37
N GLN A 250 -2.62 15.10 -9.37
CA GLN A 250 -3.54 13.99 -9.16
C GLN A 250 -2.82 12.84 -8.43
N HIS A 251 -3.47 12.30 -7.41
CA HIS A 251 -2.92 11.30 -6.48
C HIS A 251 -2.33 10.06 -7.18
N HIS A 252 -3.10 9.41 -8.04
CA HIS A 252 -2.69 8.17 -8.73
C HIS A 252 -1.59 8.42 -9.77
N TYR A 253 -1.60 9.61 -10.38
CA TYR A 253 -0.51 10.04 -11.25
C TYR A 253 0.78 10.25 -10.46
N ALA A 254 0.70 10.83 -9.25
CA ALA A 254 1.88 10.94 -8.37
C ALA A 254 2.45 9.57 -7.98
N HIS A 255 1.61 8.56 -7.74
CA HIS A 255 2.05 7.17 -7.56
C HIS A 255 2.85 6.64 -8.75
N ILE A 256 2.38 6.87 -9.97
CA ILE A 256 3.08 6.41 -11.18
C ILE A 256 4.39 7.15 -11.38
N LEU A 257 4.39 8.49 -11.21
CA LEU A 257 5.61 9.29 -11.30
C LEU A 257 6.66 8.86 -10.26
N SER A 258 6.24 8.50 -9.05
CA SER A 258 7.12 7.97 -8.01
C SER A 258 7.79 6.67 -8.46
N CYS A 259 7.04 5.75 -9.06
CA CYS A 259 7.59 4.51 -9.60
C CYS A 259 8.53 4.77 -10.79
N MET A 260 8.17 5.68 -11.69
CA MET A 260 9.03 6.10 -12.82
C MET A 260 10.34 6.71 -12.32
N ALA A 261 10.28 7.59 -11.31
CA ALA A 261 11.46 8.26 -10.75
C ALA A 261 12.42 7.26 -10.09
N GLU A 262 11.90 6.34 -9.28
CA GLU A 262 12.72 5.32 -8.64
C GLU A 262 13.45 4.42 -9.65
N ASN A 263 12.82 4.15 -10.79
CA ASN A 263 13.39 3.33 -11.87
C ASN A 263 14.12 4.16 -12.95
N ASP A 264 14.32 5.46 -12.69
CA ASP A 264 14.93 6.42 -13.63
C ASP A 264 14.34 6.34 -15.05
N CYS A 265 13.03 6.18 -15.15
CA CYS A 265 12.29 6.06 -16.40
C CYS A 265 11.76 7.43 -16.84
N ALA A 266 12.18 7.89 -18.02
CA ALA A 266 11.68 9.11 -18.66
C ALA A 266 10.61 8.83 -19.73
N ASP A 267 10.52 7.58 -20.19
CA ASP A 267 9.61 7.18 -21.26
C ASP A 267 8.17 7.11 -20.76
N GLN A 268 7.24 7.10 -21.72
CA GLN A 268 5.84 6.87 -21.45
C GLN A 268 5.60 5.45 -20.92
N VAL A 269 4.74 5.32 -19.91
CA VAL A 269 4.40 4.05 -19.26
C VAL A 269 2.87 3.85 -19.17
N ILE A 270 2.44 2.59 -19.19
CA ILE A 270 1.10 2.21 -18.73
C ILE A 270 1.18 2.08 -17.22
N GLY A 271 0.68 3.07 -16.51
CA GLY A 271 0.65 3.10 -15.06
C GLY A 271 -0.56 2.34 -14.52
N ILE A 272 -0.33 1.32 -13.73
CA ILE A 272 -1.35 0.62 -12.96
C ILE A 272 -1.24 1.15 -11.53
N SER A 273 -2.15 2.07 -11.15
CA SER A 273 -2.18 2.70 -9.85
C SER A 273 -3.34 2.15 -9.03
N PHE A 274 -3.05 1.13 -8.21
CA PHE A 274 -4.06 0.44 -7.40
C PHE A 274 -3.90 0.79 -5.92
N ASP A 275 -4.90 1.49 -5.39
CA ASP A 275 -4.85 2.05 -4.04
C ASP A 275 -6.21 2.00 -3.33
N GLY A 276 -6.23 2.45 -2.07
CA GLY A 276 -7.43 2.51 -1.24
C GLY A 276 -8.34 3.69 -1.57
N THR A 277 -7.77 4.87 -1.79
CA THR A 277 -8.54 6.09 -2.00
C THR A 277 -7.66 7.21 -2.56
N GLY A 278 -8.13 7.88 -3.60
CA GLY A 278 -7.56 9.13 -4.08
C GLY A 278 -8.64 9.99 -4.71
N TYR A 279 -8.42 11.31 -4.74
CA TYR A 279 -9.36 12.27 -5.29
C TYR A 279 -9.29 12.27 -6.82
N GLY A 280 -10.40 11.90 -7.48
CA GLY A 280 -10.51 11.89 -8.93
C GLY A 280 -10.77 13.27 -9.51
N ASN A 281 -10.26 13.53 -10.72
CA ASN A 281 -10.52 14.78 -11.45
C ASN A 281 -12.02 15.00 -11.76
N ASP A 282 -12.81 13.94 -11.71
CA ASP A 282 -14.26 13.90 -11.93
C ASP A 282 -15.07 13.99 -10.63
N GLY A 283 -14.41 14.22 -9.48
CA GLY A 283 -15.03 14.30 -8.16
C GLY A 283 -15.45 12.94 -7.58
N THR A 284 -15.09 11.83 -8.22
CA THR A 284 -15.32 10.47 -7.72
C THR A 284 -14.12 9.97 -6.92
N ILE A 285 -14.27 8.86 -6.20
CA ILE A 285 -13.14 8.19 -5.55
C ILE A 285 -12.45 7.29 -6.59
N TRP A 286 -11.19 7.59 -6.85
CA TRP A 286 -10.30 6.73 -7.64
C TRP A 286 -9.51 5.79 -6.73
N GLY A 287 -8.98 4.69 -7.30
CA GLY A 287 -8.13 3.75 -6.57
C GLY A 287 -7.85 2.45 -7.33
N GLY A 288 -8.31 2.32 -8.57
CA GLY A 288 -8.01 1.17 -9.42
C GLY A 288 -7.82 1.62 -10.86
N GLU A 289 -6.78 2.46 -11.10
CA GLU A 289 -6.65 3.25 -12.31
C GLU A 289 -5.59 2.69 -13.27
N ILE A 290 -5.89 2.80 -14.56
CA ILE A 290 -4.96 2.51 -15.65
C ILE A 290 -4.70 3.82 -16.38
N LEU A 291 -3.49 4.33 -16.25
CA LEU A 291 -3.07 5.65 -16.73
C LEU A 291 -1.97 5.48 -17.79
N LEU A 292 -2.13 6.08 -18.93
CA LEU A 292 -1.00 6.26 -19.85
C LEU A 292 -0.28 7.55 -19.43
N SER A 293 0.92 7.43 -18.89
CA SER A 293 1.62 8.51 -18.17
C SER A 293 3.02 8.75 -18.70
N ASP A 294 3.41 10.02 -18.71
CA ASP A 294 4.78 10.45 -18.77
C ASP A 294 5.03 11.56 -17.73
N ARG A 295 6.17 12.23 -17.75
CA ARG A 295 6.48 13.29 -16.76
C ARG A 295 5.67 14.58 -16.94
N ASN A 296 5.03 14.78 -18.11
CA ASN A 296 4.28 15.99 -18.44
C ASN A 296 2.79 15.86 -18.16
N GLY A 297 2.27 14.62 -18.06
CA GLY A 297 0.85 14.39 -17.83
C GLY A 297 0.44 12.93 -17.91
N PHE A 298 -0.86 12.73 -17.87
CA PHE A 298 -1.46 11.41 -18.00
C PHE A 298 -2.80 11.43 -18.71
N GLU A 299 -3.14 10.31 -19.35
CA GLU A 299 -4.45 10.02 -19.90
C GLU A 299 -5.05 8.83 -19.12
N ARG A 300 -6.27 8.98 -18.57
CA ARG A 300 -6.99 7.89 -17.90
C ARG A 300 -7.61 6.97 -18.96
N LEU A 301 -6.97 5.85 -19.24
CA LEU A 301 -7.43 4.90 -20.26
C LEU A 301 -8.34 3.81 -19.71
N GLY A 302 -8.30 3.55 -18.41
CA GLY A 302 -9.15 2.54 -17.81
C GLY A 302 -9.19 2.58 -16.30
N SER A 303 -10.05 1.73 -15.73
CA SER A 303 -10.17 1.55 -14.29
C SER A 303 -10.87 0.23 -13.94
N VAL A 304 -10.86 -0.11 -12.66
CA VAL A 304 -11.83 -1.02 -12.05
C VAL A 304 -13.24 -0.54 -12.41
N MET A 305 -14.19 -1.48 -12.63
CA MET A 305 -15.58 -1.10 -12.88
C MET A 305 -16.14 -0.30 -11.71
N PRO A 306 -16.74 0.88 -11.97
CA PRO A 306 -17.26 1.74 -10.91
C PRO A 306 -18.35 1.07 -10.11
N PHE A 307 -18.32 1.26 -8.80
CA PHE A 307 -19.36 0.79 -7.87
C PHE A 307 -19.72 1.88 -6.86
N LEU A 308 -20.84 1.69 -6.16
CA LEU A 308 -21.28 2.60 -5.12
C LEU A 308 -20.55 2.29 -3.81
N GLN A 309 -19.96 3.31 -3.21
CA GLN A 309 -19.32 3.24 -1.91
C GLN A 309 -20.16 4.02 -0.88
N PRO A 310 -21.03 3.34 -0.10
CA PRO A 310 -21.84 3.97 0.94
C PRO A 310 -21.09 4.05 2.27
N GLY A 311 -21.32 5.13 3.04
CA GLY A 311 -20.85 5.26 4.40
C GLY A 311 -19.55 6.05 4.58
N GLY A 312 -19.04 6.70 3.54
CA GLY A 312 -17.82 7.54 3.62
C GLY A 312 -16.64 6.75 4.21
N ASP A 313 -15.89 7.37 5.14
CA ASP A 313 -14.69 6.76 5.76
C ASP A 313 -14.97 5.48 6.53
N THR A 314 -16.21 5.29 7.04
CA THR A 314 -16.59 4.05 7.73
C THR A 314 -16.50 2.84 6.82
N SER A 315 -16.74 3.01 5.50
CA SER A 315 -16.65 1.92 4.52
C SER A 315 -15.23 1.36 4.36
N SER A 316 -14.20 2.11 4.70
CA SER A 316 -12.81 1.63 4.71
C SER A 316 -12.50 0.70 5.88
N LYS A 317 -13.29 0.78 6.96
CA LYS A 317 -13.15 -0.06 8.16
C LYS A 317 -14.17 -1.21 8.17
N GLU A 318 -15.29 -1.04 7.48
CA GLU A 318 -16.42 -1.98 7.46
C GLU A 318 -16.65 -2.53 6.04
N GLY A 319 -15.78 -3.44 5.58
CA GLY A 319 -15.82 -4.06 4.24
C GLY A 319 -17.15 -4.72 3.89
N TRP A 320 -17.94 -5.13 4.90
CA TRP A 320 -19.30 -5.64 4.68
C TRP A 320 -20.22 -4.63 3.97
N ARG A 321 -20.02 -3.31 4.16
CA ARG A 321 -20.80 -2.28 3.45
C ARG A 321 -20.55 -2.31 1.95
N ILE A 322 -19.27 -2.49 1.59
CA ILE A 322 -18.88 -2.64 0.19
C ILE A 322 -19.45 -3.94 -0.38
N ALA A 323 -19.35 -5.05 0.36
CA ALA A 323 -19.94 -6.33 -0.06
C ALA A 323 -21.44 -6.21 -0.34
N VAL A 324 -22.20 -5.57 0.57
CA VAL A 324 -23.63 -5.32 0.38
C VAL A 324 -23.90 -4.48 -0.88
N SER A 325 -23.11 -3.42 -1.08
CA SER A 325 -23.24 -2.55 -2.26
C SER A 325 -22.96 -3.29 -3.56
N LEU A 326 -21.89 -4.11 -3.59
CA LEU A 326 -21.55 -4.93 -4.76
C LEU A 326 -22.65 -5.96 -5.07
N ILE A 327 -23.15 -6.67 -4.05
CA ILE A 327 -24.25 -7.65 -4.22
C ILE A 327 -25.52 -6.97 -4.71
N TYR A 328 -25.86 -5.82 -4.13
CA TYR A 328 -27.03 -5.06 -4.52
C TYR A 328 -26.95 -4.57 -5.98
N GLY A 329 -25.79 -4.03 -6.37
CA GLY A 329 -25.53 -3.64 -7.76
C GLY A 329 -25.66 -4.79 -8.75
N LEU A 330 -25.13 -5.98 -8.38
CA LEU A 330 -25.19 -7.19 -9.19
C LEU A 330 -26.62 -7.75 -9.36
N MET A 331 -27.42 -7.68 -8.31
CA MET A 331 -28.79 -8.27 -8.32
C MET A 331 -29.82 -7.31 -8.93
N GLY A 332 -29.64 -5.99 -8.76
CA GLY A 332 -30.61 -4.97 -9.17
C GLY A 332 -31.99 -5.08 -8.46
N ASP A 333 -32.06 -5.92 -7.44
CA ASP A 333 -33.29 -6.26 -6.72
C ASP A 333 -33.01 -6.41 -5.23
N ARG A 334 -33.79 -5.71 -4.37
CA ARG A 334 -33.55 -5.68 -2.91
C ARG A 334 -33.81 -7.03 -2.24
N GLU A 335 -34.84 -7.77 -2.66
CA GLU A 335 -35.21 -9.04 -2.03
C GLU A 335 -34.15 -10.10 -2.32
N LYS A 336 -33.74 -10.22 -3.58
CA LYS A 336 -32.68 -11.15 -4.00
C LYS A 336 -31.36 -10.81 -3.33
N ALA A 337 -31.00 -9.53 -3.24
CA ALA A 337 -29.80 -9.10 -2.55
C ALA A 337 -29.87 -9.44 -1.05
N ALA A 338 -30.99 -9.19 -0.39
CA ALA A 338 -31.19 -9.47 1.02
C ALA A 338 -31.09 -10.97 1.34
N GLU A 339 -31.62 -11.86 0.50
CA GLU A 339 -31.48 -13.32 0.66
C GLU A 339 -30.01 -13.76 0.61
N ILE A 340 -29.22 -13.20 -0.30
CA ILE A 340 -27.79 -13.51 -0.44
C ILE A 340 -27.01 -12.97 0.76
N ILE A 341 -27.28 -11.74 1.18
CA ILE A 341 -26.65 -11.10 2.33
C ILE A 341 -26.90 -11.88 3.62
N GLU A 342 -28.13 -12.39 3.80
CA GLU A 342 -28.50 -13.25 4.93
C GLU A 342 -27.78 -14.61 4.87
N LYS A 343 -27.73 -15.28 3.71
CA LYS A 343 -26.99 -16.54 3.51
C LYS A 343 -25.50 -16.41 3.79
N LEU A 344 -24.91 -15.27 3.48
CA LEU A 344 -23.49 -14.97 3.73
C LEU A 344 -23.25 -14.37 5.13
N GLU A 345 -24.31 -14.14 5.91
CA GLU A 345 -24.27 -13.54 7.24
C GLU A 345 -23.49 -12.21 7.27
N LEU A 346 -23.56 -11.39 6.22
CA LEU A 346 -22.76 -10.17 6.08
C LEU A 346 -23.12 -9.11 7.11
N CYS A 347 -24.43 -8.89 7.32
CA CYS A 347 -24.97 -7.94 8.26
C CYS A 347 -26.43 -8.28 8.60
N THR A 348 -27.04 -7.55 9.53
CA THR A 348 -28.45 -7.69 9.85
C THR A 348 -29.34 -7.16 8.71
N LYS A 349 -30.57 -7.64 8.65
CA LYS A 349 -31.58 -7.20 7.67
C LYS A 349 -31.84 -5.69 7.75
N GLN A 350 -31.80 -5.13 8.94
CA GLN A 350 -31.94 -3.69 9.16
C GLN A 350 -30.75 -2.91 8.57
N GLU A 351 -29.51 -3.36 8.82
CA GLU A 351 -28.31 -2.75 8.26
C GLU A 351 -28.31 -2.82 6.73
N ALA A 352 -28.69 -3.96 6.14
CA ALA A 352 -28.81 -4.11 4.68
C ALA A 352 -29.80 -3.10 4.09
N ASN A 353 -31.00 -2.95 4.68
CA ASN A 353 -32.03 -2.00 4.23
C ASN A 353 -31.54 -0.54 4.30
N VAL A 354 -30.75 -0.19 5.32
CA VAL A 354 -30.12 1.13 5.41
C VAL A 354 -29.14 1.33 4.24
N GLN A 355 -28.29 0.34 3.93
CA GLN A 355 -27.34 0.43 2.81
C GLN A 355 -28.05 0.56 1.46
N PHE A 356 -29.12 -0.21 1.21
CA PHE A 356 -29.92 -0.10 0.00
C PHE A 356 -30.53 1.32 -0.15
N THR A 357 -31.06 1.86 0.96
CA THR A 357 -31.62 3.20 0.95
C THR A 357 -30.58 4.29 0.70
N MET A 358 -29.38 4.14 1.29
CA MET A 358 -28.25 5.03 1.02
C MET A 358 -27.83 4.97 -0.45
N ALA A 359 -27.76 3.79 -1.03
CA ALA A 359 -27.41 3.59 -2.44
C ALA A 359 -28.44 4.23 -3.38
N ASP A 360 -29.73 3.95 -3.18
CA ASP A 360 -30.82 4.44 -4.05
C ASP A 360 -30.97 5.96 -3.99
N ARG A 361 -30.84 6.54 -2.80
CA ARG A 361 -31.01 7.99 -2.56
C ARG A 361 -29.69 8.77 -2.66
N ARG A 362 -28.57 8.11 -2.93
CA ARG A 362 -27.22 8.71 -2.94
C ARG A 362 -26.87 9.46 -1.64
N ILE A 363 -27.37 8.98 -0.49
CA ILE A 363 -27.07 9.56 0.82
C ILE A 363 -25.73 9.04 1.31
N ASN A 364 -24.77 9.93 1.56
CA ASN A 364 -23.41 9.58 1.99
C ASN A 364 -22.83 8.41 1.15
N THR A 365 -23.02 8.48 -0.15
CA THR A 365 -22.65 7.45 -1.11
C THR A 365 -21.99 8.11 -2.31
N VAL A 366 -20.81 7.65 -2.67
CA VAL A 366 -20.02 8.16 -3.80
C VAL A 366 -19.76 7.04 -4.80
N ILE A 367 -19.46 7.41 -6.04
CA ILE A 367 -18.95 6.47 -7.04
C ILE A 367 -17.48 6.23 -6.76
N SER A 368 -17.07 4.98 -6.79
CA SER A 368 -15.71 4.57 -6.48
C SER A 368 -15.18 3.55 -7.49
N THR A 369 -13.92 3.69 -7.86
CA THR A 369 -13.12 2.69 -8.58
C THR A 369 -12.01 2.11 -7.70
N SER A 370 -12.13 2.25 -6.37
CA SER A 370 -11.13 1.80 -5.41
C SER A 370 -10.86 0.30 -5.47
N ALA A 371 -9.64 -0.08 -5.84
CA ALA A 371 -9.19 -1.47 -5.77
C ALA A 371 -9.12 -1.95 -4.30
N GLY A 372 -8.66 -1.11 -3.37
CA GLY A 372 -8.62 -1.47 -1.95
C GLY A 372 -10.00 -1.80 -1.37
N ARG A 373 -11.02 -1.01 -1.70
CA ARG A 373 -12.41 -1.30 -1.28
C ARG A 373 -12.97 -2.56 -1.94
N LEU A 374 -12.57 -2.84 -3.20
CA LEU A 374 -12.92 -4.08 -3.86
C LEU A 374 -12.37 -5.30 -3.10
N PHE A 375 -11.11 -5.25 -2.66
CA PHE A 375 -10.49 -6.29 -1.82
C PHE A 375 -11.23 -6.47 -0.49
N ASP A 376 -11.61 -5.38 0.19
CA ASP A 376 -12.37 -5.43 1.45
C ASP A 376 -13.76 -6.07 1.25
N GLY A 377 -14.46 -5.72 0.16
CA GLY A 377 -15.74 -6.28 -0.20
C GLY A 377 -15.67 -7.78 -0.48
N VAL A 378 -14.67 -8.22 -1.26
CA VAL A 378 -14.46 -9.64 -1.57
C VAL A 378 -14.06 -10.42 -0.31
N SER A 379 -13.20 -9.87 0.54
CA SER A 379 -12.85 -10.48 1.83
C SER A 379 -14.09 -10.71 2.71
N ALA A 380 -15.02 -9.75 2.71
CA ALA A 380 -16.28 -9.87 3.43
C ALA A 380 -17.23 -10.93 2.79
N ILE A 381 -17.39 -10.95 1.46
CA ILE A 381 -18.21 -11.95 0.73
C ILE A 381 -17.71 -13.36 1.03
N LEU A 382 -16.40 -13.56 1.10
CA LEU A 382 -15.79 -14.85 1.41
C LEU A 382 -15.88 -15.23 2.90
N GLY A 383 -16.33 -14.32 3.78
CA GLY A 383 -16.41 -14.54 5.22
C GLY A 383 -15.05 -14.47 5.94
N ILE A 384 -14.02 -13.94 5.29
CA ILE A 384 -12.66 -13.83 5.86
C ILE A 384 -12.59 -12.67 6.86
N ARG A 385 -12.98 -11.46 6.42
CA ARG A 385 -13.03 -10.26 7.27
C ARG A 385 -14.18 -9.35 6.86
N ARG A 386 -15.09 -9.07 7.79
CA ARG A 386 -16.21 -8.12 7.59
C ARG A 386 -15.84 -6.71 8.05
N LYS A 387 -14.98 -6.61 9.06
CA LYS A 387 -14.51 -5.35 9.66
C LYS A 387 -13.01 -5.41 9.86
N SER A 388 -12.34 -4.30 9.60
CA SER A 388 -10.90 -4.11 9.81
C SER A 388 -10.64 -3.27 11.05
N THR A 389 -9.65 -3.65 11.84
CA THR A 389 -9.19 -2.93 13.04
C THR A 389 -7.97 -2.03 12.75
N PHE A 390 -7.38 -2.20 11.57
CA PHE A 390 -6.32 -1.37 11.02
C PHE A 390 -6.39 -1.41 9.49
N GLU A 391 -5.77 -0.44 8.84
CA GLU A 391 -5.77 -0.30 7.39
C GLU A 391 -5.18 -1.53 6.68
N GLY A 392 -5.86 -2.04 5.66
CA GLY A 392 -5.42 -3.17 4.86
C GLY A 392 -5.60 -4.54 5.51
N GLU A 393 -6.21 -4.64 6.72
CA GLU A 393 -6.39 -5.93 7.41
C GLU A 393 -7.20 -6.94 6.59
N ALA A 394 -8.27 -6.49 5.94
CA ALA A 394 -9.13 -7.38 5.16
C ALA A 394 -8.45 -7.87 3.88
N SER A 395 -7.75 -6.99 3.17
CA SER A 395 -6.98 -7.35 1.96
C SER A 395 -5.79 -8.25 2.27
N MET A 396 -5.08 -8.02 3.39
CA MET A 396 -4.02 -8.92 3.85
C MET A 396 -4.57 -10.32 4.23
N ALA A 397 -5.70 -10.38 4.93
CA ALA A 397 -6.31 -11.66 5.29
C ALA A 397 -6.75 -12.45 4.04
N LEU A 398 -7.24 -11.75 3.01
CA LEU A 398 -7.59 -12.34 1.72
C LEU A 398 -6.34 -12.90 1.00
N GLU A 399 -5.23 -12.16 1.01
CA GLU A 399 -3.94 -12.61 0.48
C GLU A 399 -3.45 -13.87 1.21
N PHE A 400 -3.49 -13.88 2.54
CA PHE A 400 -3.01 -15.03 3.33
C PHE A 400 -3.86 -16.28 3.06
N ALA A 401 -5.17 -16.15 2.94
CA ALA A 401 -6.05 -17.28 2.58
C ALA A 401 -5.72 -17.84 1.18
N ALA A 402 -5.43 -16.96 0.23
CA ALA A 402 -5.02 -17.34 -1.12
C ALA A 402 -3.64 -18.01 -1.15
N GLU A 403 -2.66 -17.48 -0.42
CA GLU A 403 -1.32 -18.03 -0.34
C GLU A 403 -1.29 -19.39 0.41
N GLU A 404 -2.11 -19.53 1.45
CA GLU A 404 -2.26 -20.82 2.15
C GLU A 404 -2.83 -21.91 1.22
N TYR A 405 -3.87 -21.59 0.46
CA TYR A 405 -4.42 -22.50 -0.55
C TYR A 405 -3.38 -22.86 -1.60
N ARG A 406 -2.69 -21.85 -2.15
CA ARG A 406 -1.64 -22.05 -3.13
C ARG A 406 -0.53 -22.95 -2.61
N ALA A 407 -0.06 -22.73 -1.38
CA ALA A 407 1.00 -23.54 -0.78
C ALA A 407 0.59 -25.03 -0.60
N LYS A 408 -0.67 -25.29 -0.25
CA LYS A 408 -1.22 -26.66 -0.12
C LYS A 408 -1.33 -27.37 -1.47
N LYS A 409 -1.66 -26.63 -2.53
CA LYS A 409 -1.93 -27.15 -3.88
C LYS A 409 -0.78 -26.95 -4.86
N LEU A 410 0.34 -26.37 -4.44
CA LEU A 410 1.47 -26.01 -5.30
C LEU A 410 1.95 -27.16 -6.23
N PRO A 411 2.09 -28.44 -5.78
CA PRO A 411 2.50 -29.52 -6.66
C PRO A 411 1.47 -29.81 -7.77
N GLU A 412 0.18 -29.66 -7.47
CA GLU A 412 -0.92 -29.88 -8.40
C GLU A 412 -1.10 -28.70 -9.38
N ILE A 413 -0.94 -27.46 -8.87
CA ILE A 413 -0.99 -26.23 -9.66
C ILE A 413 0.17 -26.19 -10.64
N GLN A 414 1.40 -26.48 -10.22
CA GLN A 414 2.57 -26.52 -11.11
C GLN A 414 2.44 -27.58 -12.21
N LYS A 415 1.84 -28.72 -11.90
CA LYS A 415 1.55 -29.76 -12.90
C LYS A 415 0.50 -29.28 -13.90
N ASN A 416 -0.52 -28.56 -13.45
CA ASN A 416 -1.57 -28.02 -14.29
C ASN A 416 -1.09 -26.78 -15.07
N GLU A 417 -0.25 -25.91 -14.49
CA GLU A 417 0.38 -24.80 -15.20
C GLU A 417 1.32 -25.31 -16.30
N LYS A 418 2.07 -26.37 -16.04
CA LYS A 418 2.89 -27.02 -17.06
C LYS A 418 2.04 -27.68 -18.16
N LEU A 419 0.96 -28.35 -17.79
CA LEU A 419 -0.02 -28.90 -18.74
C LEU A 419 -0.77 -27.82 -19.51
N LEU A 420 -1.08 -26.68 -18.86
CA LEU A 420 -1.67 -25.50 -19.50
C LEU A 420 -0.66 -24.79 -20.41
N LEU A 421 0.61 -24.66 -20.01
CA LEU A 421 1.69 -24.13 -20.85
C LEU A 421 1.98 -25.06 -22.04
N ASP A 422 2.02 -26.39 -21.83
CA ASP A 422 2.18 -27.37 -22.90
C ASP A 422 0.94 -27.37 -23.83
N ALA A 423 -0.27 -27.23 -23.29
CA ALA A 423 -1.50 -27.08 -24.09
C ALA A 423 -1.59 -25.73 -24.78
N MET A 424 -1.11 -24.63 -24.16
CA MET A 424 -1.05 -23.30 -24.79
C MET A 424 0.02 -23.22 -25.88
N GLN A 425 1.10 -23.99 -25.81
CA GLN A 425 2.05 -24.13 -26.91
C GLN A 425 1.47 -24.88 -28.12
N VAL A 426 0.49 -25.76 -27.87
CA VAL A 426 -0.18 -26.54 -28.92
C VAL A 426 -1.40 -25.82 -29.51
N ASP A 427 -2.05 -24.89 -28.77
CA ASP A 427 -3.36 -24.28 -29.12
C ASP A 427 -3.34 -22.74 -29.17
N MET A 428 -2.20 -22.12 -29.40
CA MET A 428 -2.09 -20.68 -29.67
C MET A 428 -2.63 -20.34 -31.08
N GLN A 429 -3.88 -20.65 -31.35
CA GLN A 429 -4.65 -19.95 -32.37
C GLN A 429 -5.13 -18.62 -31.72
N GLU A 430 -4.61 -17.51 -32.19
CA GLU A 430 -4.87 -16.12 -31.79
C GLU A 430 -6.36 -15.80 -31.53
N THR A 431 -7.27 -16.50 -32.21
CA THR A 431 -8.72 -16.31 -32.15
C THR A 431 -9.41 -16.68 -30.82
N GLN A 432 -8.94 -17.68 -30.09
CA GLN A 432 -9.56 -18.05 -28.81
C GLN A 432 -9.08 -17.17 -27.65
N TYR A 433 -7.85 -16.65 -27.72
CA TYR A 433 -7.31 -15.72 -26.75
C TYR A 433 -8.00 -14.35 -26.84
N GLN A 434 -8.19 -13.81 -28.03
CA GLN A 434 -8.93 -12.56 -28.24
C GLN A 434 -10.36 -12.64 -27.70
N LYS A 435 -11.10 -13.73 -27.95
CA LYS A 435 -12.44 -13.92 -27.43
C LYS A 435 -12.52 -13.95 -25.90
N ARG A 436 -11.53 -14.58 -25.22
CA ARG A 436 -11.42 -14.59 -23.75
C ARG A 436 -10.92 -13.26 -23.16
N THR A 437 -10.21 -12.46 -23.95
CA THR A 437 -9.73 -11.14 -23.56
C THR A 437 -10.89 -10.13 -23.60
N ASP A 438 -11.80 -10.26 -24.57
CA ASP A 438 -12.96 -9.38 -24.70
C ASP A 438 -13.92 -9.49 -23.51
N ASP A 439 -14.07 -10.68 -22.89
CA ASP A 439 -14.91 -10.86 -21.72
C ASP A 439 -14.33 -10.23 -20.43
N ARG A 440 -13.02 -9.92 -20.41
CA ARG A 440 -12.32 -9.34 -19.27
C ARG A 440 -12.33 -7.82 -19.21
N ILE A 441 -12.67 -7.20 -20.33
CA ILE A 441 -12.65 -5.75 -20.49
C ILE A 441 -13.97 -5.32 -21.09
N THR A 442 -14.57 -4.29 -20.50
CA THR A 442 -15.77 -3.64 -21.01
C THR A 442 -15.40 -2.25 -21.55
N ASP A 443 -15.71 -1.98 -22.81
CA ASP A 443 -15.54 -0.64 -23.38
C ASP A 443 -16.64 0.30 -22.86
N ALA A 444 -16.23 1.47 -22.34
CA ALA A 444 -17.13 2.48 -21.78
C ALA A 444 -16.77 3.86 -22.36
N GLY A 445 -17.16 4.09 -23.61
CA GLY A 445 -16.77 5.29 -24.38
C GLY A 445 -15.26 5.29 -24.66
N ASP A 446 -14.58 6.33 -24.21
CA ASP A 446 -13.12 6.46 -24.41
C ASP A 446 -12.28 5.66 -23.39
N ARG A 447 -12.91 4.99 -22.44
CA ARG A 447 -12.24 4.22 -21.37
C ARG A 447 -12.56 2.73 -21.46
N MET A 448 -11.66 1.93 -20.94
CA MET A 448 -11.79 0.49 -20.78
C MET A 448 -11.97 0.15 -19.29
N LEU A 449 -12.93 -0.70 -18.95
CA LEU A 449 -13.18 -1.12 -17.57
C LEU A 449 -12.76 -2.58 -17.39
N LEU A 450 -12.04 -2.87 -16.31
CA LEU A 450 -11.81 -4.23 -15.86
C LEU A 450 -13.15 -4.85 -15.47
N ASN A 451 -13.48 -6.03 -15.98
CA ASN A 451 -14.76 -6.71 -15.70
C ASN A 451 -14.80 -7.29 -14.28
N THR A 452 -14.64 -6.41 -13.27
CA THR A 452 -14.70 -6.82 -11.87
C THR A 452 -16.11 -7.21 -11.44
N GLU A 453 -17.14 -6.74 -12.13
CA GLU A 453 -18.53 -7.20 -11.91
C GLU A 453 -18.67 -8.70 -12.22
N GLY A 454 -18.21 -9.15 -13.39
CA GLY A 454 -18.21 -10.56 -13.76
C GLY A 454 -17.37 -11.42 -12.82
N LEU A 455 -16.23 -10.90 -12.36
CA LEU A 455 -15.38 -11.54 -11.36
C LEU A 455 -16.12 -11.75 -10.03
N ILE A 456 -16.75 -10.70 -9.49
CA ILE A 456 -17.50 -10.77 -8.23
C ILE A 456 -18.72 -11.71 -8.38
N ARG A 457 -19.42 -11.65 -9.48
CA ARG A 457 -20.57 -12.54 -9.79
C ARG A 457 -20.14 -14.02 -9.76
N THR A 458 -19.00 -14.32 -10.35
CA THR A 458 -18.42 -15.69 -10.35
C THR A 458 -18.06 -16.13 -8.94
N ILE A 459 -17.35 -15.30 -8.17
CA ILE A 459 -16.98 -15.58 -6.79
C ILE A 459 -18.22 -15.79 -5.92
N LEU A 460 -19.22 -14.94 -6.04
CA LEU A 460 -20.46 -15.01 -5.28
C LEU A 460 -21.20 -16.32 -5.54
N ASN A 461 -21.39 -16.70 -6.81
CA ASN A 461 -22.04 -17.95 -7.19
C ASN A 461 -21.29 -19.17 -6.67
N GLN A 462 -19.97 -19.22 -6.81
CA GLN A 462 -19.16 -20.34 -6.33
C GLN A 462 -19.14 -20.40 -4.79
N ARG A 463 -19.12 -19.26 -4.11
CA ARG A 463 -19.19 -19.19 -2.64
C ARG A 463 -20.51 -19.74 -2.11
N LEU A 464 -21.63 -19.39 -2.76
CA LEU A 464 -22.97 -19.89 -2.42
C LEU A 464 -23.12 -21.40 -2.69
N ASN A 465 -22.36 -21.94 -3.65
CA ASN A 465 -22.30 -23.38 -3.95
C ASN A 465 -21.33 -24.15 -3.03
N GLY A 466 -20.71 -23.50 -2.04
CA GLY A 466 -19.84 -24.14 -1.05
C GLY A 466 -18.38 -24.36 -1.49
N GLU A 467 -17.92 -23.66 -2.53
CA GLU A 467 -16.53 -23.72 -2.97
C GLU A 467 -15.56 -23.24 -1.88
N GLU A 468 -14.35 -23.81 -1.85
CA GLU A 468 -13.32 -23.53 -0.84
C GLU A 468 -12.90 -22.04 -0.86
N VAL A 469 -12.94 -21.40 0.31
CA VAL A 469 -12.64 -19.97 0.47
C VAL A 469 -11.24 -19.60 -0.03
N GLY A 470 -10.23 -20.41 0.30
CA GLY A 470 -8.85 -20.19 -0.13
C GLY A 470 -8.68 -20.24 -1.66
N ARG A 471 -9.41 -21.17 -2.33
CA ARG A 471 -9.46 -21.25 -3.79
C ARG A 471 -10.07 -19.99 -4.41
N LEU A 472 -11.20 -19.51 -3.86
CA LEU A 472 -11.85 -18.31 -4.34
C LEU A 472 -11.02 -17.06 -4.11
N ALA A 473 -10.31 -16.99 -2.98
CA ALA A 473 -9.35 -15.92 -2.70
C ALA A 473 -8.19 -15.92 -3.73
N TYR A 474 -7.63 -17.09 -4.05
CA TYR A 474 -6.59 -17.20 -5.09
C TYR A 474 -7.12 -16.82 -6.47
N PHE A 475 -8.30 -17.34 -6.85
CA PHE A 475 -8.97 -17.03 -8.11
C PHE A 475 -9.22 -15.52 -8.29
N PHE A 476 -9.60 -14.83 -7.21
CA PHE A 476 -9.76 -13.37 -7.24
C PHE A 476 -8.48 -12.64 -7.65
N HIS A 477 -7.34 -12.97 -7.01
CA HIS A 477 -6.05 -12.36 -7.32
C HIS A 477 -5.60 -12.68 -8.75
N GLU A 478 -5.74 -13.95 -9.14
CA GLU A 478 -5.33 -14.41 -10.46
C GLU A 478 -6.14 -13.76 -11.58
N GLU A 479 -7.47 -13.74 -11.48
CA GLU A 479 -8.33 -13.17 -12.51
C GLU A 479 -8.19 -11.64 -12.59
N LEU A 480 -8.00 -10.95 -11.45
CA LEU A 480 -7.70 -9.52 -11.45
C LEU A 480 -6.37 -9.22 -12.16
N ALA A 481 -5.33 -10.02 -11.91
CA ALA A 481 -4.04 -9.89 -12.62
C ALA A 481 -4.19 -10.16 -14.14
N ARG A 482 -5.03 -11.12 -14.53
CA ARG A 482 -5.37 -11.39 -15.95
C ARG A 482 -6.08 -10.22 -16.61
N GLN A 483 -7.03 -9.58 -15.92
CA GLN A 483 -7.73 -8.40 -16.40
C GLN A 483 -6.79 -7.22 -16.57
N ILE A 484 -5.89 -6.96 -15.60
CA ILE A 484 -4.85 -5.94 -15.69
C ILE A 484 -3.94 -6.21 -16.91
N THR A 485 -3.50 -7.44 -17.09
CA THR A 485 -2.64 -7.80 -18.22
C THR A 485 -3.37 -7.60 -19.56
N ALA A 486 -4.62 -8.01 -19.64
CA ALA A 486 -5.43 -7.87 -20.86
C ALA A 486 -5.60 -6.40 -21.28
N ILE A 487 -5.88 -5.49 -20.32
CA ILE A 487 -6.02 -4.07 -20.64
C ILE A 487 -4.67 -3.45 -21.07
N CYS A 488 -3.55 -3.86 -20.45
CA CYS A 488 -2.23 -3.40 -20.85
C CYS A 488 -1.88 -3.83 -22.29
N VAL A 489 -2.21 -5.07 -22.68
CA VAL A 489 -2.03 -5.56 -24.05
C VAL A 489 -2.85 -4.71 -25.04
N ARG A 490 -4.12 -4.45 -24.75
CA ARG A 490 -4.97 -3.59 -25.58
C ARG A 490 -4.47 -2.16 -25.70
N ILE A 491 -3.93 -1.59 -24.62
CA ILE A 491 -3.31 -0.25 -24.65
C ILE A 491 -2.07 -0.27 -25.52
N ARG A 492 -1.19 -1.27 -25.37
CA ARG A 492 0.00 -1.42 -26.21
C ARG A 492 -0.34 -1.49 -27.70
N GLU A 493 -1.35 -2.25 -28.07
CA GLU A 493 -1.82 -2.37 -29.46
C GLU A 493 -2.31 -1.02 -30.02
N LYS A 494 -2.97 -0.20 -29.20
CA LYS A 494 -3.53 1.09 -29.61
C LYS A 494 -2.50 2.25 -29.54
N ARG A 495 -1.56 2.22 -28.61
CA ARG A 495 -0.68 3.35 -28.25
C ARG A 495 0.81 3.05 -28.42
N GLY A 496 1.21 1.81 -28.69
CA GLY A 496 2.61 1.41 -28.87
C GLY A 496 3.44 1.35 -27.57
N CYS A 497 2.86 1.60 -26.39
CA CYS A 497 3.59 1.62 -25.13
C CYS A 497 3.82 0.19 -24.59
N ASN A 498 5.08 -0.19 -24.36
CA ASN A 498 5.46 -1.53 -23.88
C ASN A 498 6.05 -1.53 -22.46
N LYS A 499 5.98 -0.40 -21.74
CA LYS A 499 6.41 -0.30 -20.33
C LYS A 499 5.19 -0.22 -19.42
N ALA A 500 5.20 -1.00 -18.34
CA ALA A 500 4.14 -1.00 -17.33
C ALA A 500 4.73 -0.62 -15.97
N ALA A 501 4.09 0.29 -15.24
CA ALA A 501 4.51 0.72 -13.91
C ALA A 501 3.45 0.32 -12.87
N LEU A 502 3.85 -0.48 -11.86
CA LEU A 502 2.97 -0.97 -10.78
C LEU A 502 3.17 -0.13 -9.52
N SER A 503 2.15 0.61 -9.09
CA SER A 503 2.20 1.47 -7.91
C SER A 503 0.83 1.55 -7.21
N GLY A 504 0.79 2.18 -6.02
CA GLY A 504 -0.37 2.24 -5.14
C GLY A 504 -0.31 1.19 -4.03
N GLY A 505 -0.98 1.48 -2.91
CA GLY A 505 -0.91 0.68 -1.68
C GLY A 505 -1.38 -0.77 -1.83
N VAL A 506 -2.24 -1.06 -2.81
CA VAL A 506 -2.73 -2.42 -3.08
C VAL A 506 -1.60 -3.33 -3.59
N PHE A 507 -0.56 -2.80 -4.23
CA PHE A 507 0.60 -3.61 -4.62
C PHE A 507 1.54 -3.99 -3.45
N GLN A 508 1.19 -3.61 -2.21
CA GLN A 508 1.76 -4.27 -1.03
C GLN A 508 1.30 -5.72 -0.88
N ASN A 509 0.20 -6.11 -1.53
CA ASN A 509 -0.22 -7.50 -1.69
C ASN A 509 0.75 -8.22 -2.64
N ARG A 510 1.57 -9.12 -2.07
CA ARG A 510 2.64 -9.82 -2.78
C ARG A 510 2.12 -10.78 -3.83
N LEU A 511 0.97 -11.40 -3.58
CA LEU A 511 0.37 -12.33 -4.52
C LEU A 511 -0.09 -11.59 -5.78
N LEU A 512 -0.84 -10.48 -5.62
CA LEU A 512 -1.26 -9.67 -6.76
C LEU A 512 -0.06 -9.13 -7.54
N LEU A 513 0.93 -8.55 -6.83
CA LEU A 513 2.16 -8.05 -7.43
C LEU A 513 2.83 -9.12 -8.27
N LYS A 514 3.02 -10.32 -7.70
CA LYS A 514 3.68 -11.45 -8.36
C LYS A 514 2.94 -11.91 -9.61
N LEU A 515 1.63 -12.12 -9.50
CA LEU A 515 0.82 -12.60 -10.62
C LEU A 515 0.80 -11.56 -11.75
N THR A 516 0.62 -10.28 -11.42
CA THR A 516 0.59 -9.18 -12.41
C THR A 516 1.95 -9.01 -13.09
N ASP A 517 3.05 -8.97 -12.32
CA ASP A 517 4.40 -8.82 -12.85
C ASP A 517 4.77 -9.97 -13.81
N HIS A 518 4.54 -11.22 -13.39
CA HIS A 518 4.84 -12.38 -14.24
C HIS A 518 4.01 -12.38 -15.53
N MET A 519 2.69 -12.18 -15.41
CA MET A 519 1.81 -12.18 -16.59
C MET A 519 2.14 -11.06 -17.59
N LEU A 520 2.53 -9.86 -17.11
CA LEU A 520 2.96 -8.76 -17.96
C LEU A 520 4.30 -9.09 -18.66
N ARG A 521 5.27 -9.63 -17.91
CA ARG A 521 6.57 -10.05 -18.50
C ARG A 521 6.41 -11.17 -19.53
N ASP A 522 5.55 -12.14 -19.27
CA ASP A 522 5.23 -13.22 -20.21
C ASP A 522 4.60 -12.70 -21.52
N ARG A 523 4.00 -11.49 -21.47
CA ARG A 523 3.52 -10.76 -22.64
C ARG A 523 4.54 -9.79 -23.22
N GLY A 524 5.78 -9.82 -22.75
CA GLY A 524 6.89 -9.02 -23.26
C GLY A 524 6.91 -7.57 -22.78
N PHE A 525 6.20 -7.21 -21.69
CA PHE A 525 6.29 -5.88 -21.08
C PHE A 525 7.56 -5.73 -20.25
N GLU A 526 8.17 -4.55 -20.30
CA GLU A 526 9.11 -4.08 -19.30
C GLU A 526 8.30 -3.58 -18.07
N VAL A 527 8.49 -4.21 -16.89
CA VAL A 527 7.69 -3.91 -15.71
C VAL A 527 8.53 -3.16 -14.68
N LEU A 528 8.12 -1.91 -14.40
CA LEU A 528 8.68 -1.06 -13.37
C LEU A 528 7.96 -1.33 -12.04
N LYS A 529 8.74 -1.43 -10.96
CA LYS A 529 8.25 -1.71 -9.60
C LYS A 529 9.06 -0.94 -8.58
N HIS A 530 8.45 -0.68 -7.45
CA HIS A 530 9.13 -0.12 -6.29
C HIS A 530 10.12 -1.10 -5.64
N GLN A 531 11.17 -0.58 -5.03
CA GLN A 531 12.15 -1.30 -4.23
C GLN A 531 12.44 -0.58 -2.90
N LEU A 532 12.96 0.65 -2.96
CA LEU A 532 13.35 1.47 -1.80
C LEU A 532 12.41 2.65 -1.53
N ILE A 533 11.46 2.91 -2.42
CA ILE A 533 10.33 3.82 -2.21
C ILE A 533 9.08 2.98 -1.92
N PRO A 534 8.27 3.33 -0.92
CA PRO A 534 7.00 2.65 -0.67
C PRO A 534 6.03 2.82 -1.85
N PRO A 535 5.32 1.76 -2.28
CA PRO A 535 4.28 1.88 -3.31
C PRO A 535 3.02 2.61 -2.81
N ASN A 536 2.85 2.73 -1.48
CA ASN A 536 1.73 3.42 -0.84
C ASN A 536 1.98 4.93 -0.74
N ASP A 537 1.08 5.67 -0.07
CA ASP A 537 1.14 7.14 0.08
C ASP A 537 2.46 7.67 0.64
N GLY A 538 3.21 6.84 1.39
CA GLY A 538 4.57 7.19 1.83
C GLY A 538 5.58 7.39 0.69
N GLY A 539 5.23 7.04 -0.54
CA GLY A 539 6.08 7.25 -1.73
C GLY A 539 5.64 8.37 -2.65
N ILE A 540 4.39 8.87 -2.55
CA ILE A 540 3.85 9.82 -3.55
C ILE A 540 4.59 11.17 -3.59
N ALA A 541 5.19 11.60 -2.49
CA ALA A 541 5.94 12.86 -2.43
C ALA A 541 7.10 12.90 -3.44
N LEU A 542 7.74 11.77 -3.73
CA LEU A 542 8.75 11.69 -4.80
C LEU A 542 8.13 12.00 -6.17
N GLY A 543 6.98 11.42 -6.49
CA GLY A 543 6.28 11.67 -7.75
C GLY A 543 5.80 13.13 -7.87
N GLN A 544 5.30 13.70 -6.77
CA GLN A 544 4.93 15.12 -6.69
C GLN A 544 6.15 16.03 -6.93
N ALA A 545 7.31 15.72 -6.35
CA ALA A 545 8.53 16.49 -6.51
C ALA A 545 9.06 16.43 -7.96
N VAL A 546 9.02 15.26 -8.59
CA VAL A 546 9.38 15.09 -10.02
C VAL A 546 8.44 15.89 -10.92
N TYR A 547 7.14 15.89 -10.64
CA TYR A 547 6.18 16.71 -11.37
C TYR A 547 6.47 18.21 -11.24
N ALA A 548 6.76 18.68 -10.02
CA ALA A 548 7.11 20.07 -9.77
C ALA A 548 8.40 20.50 -10.50
N MET A 549 9.43 19.65 -10.53
CA MET A 549 10.66 19.91 -11.30
C MET A 549 10.39 19.97 -12.81
N THR A 550 9.60 19.03 -13.34
CA THR A 550 9.21 19.05 -14.77
C THR A 550 8.46 20.34 -15.12
N TYR A 551 7.59 20.81 -14.22
CA TYR A 551 6.88 22.08 -14.41
C TYR A 551 7.81 23.30 -14.44
N LEU A 552 8.82 23.35 -13.54
CA LEU A 552 9.82 24.43 -13.52
C LEU A 552 10.66 24.44 -14.82
N GLU A 553 11.09 23.27 -15.28
CA GLU A 553 11.82 23.13 -16.55
C GLU A 553 10.99 23.67 -17.73
N GLY A 554 9.71 23.31 -17.82
CA GLY A 554 8.79 23.82 -18.85
C GLY A 554 8.64 25.34 -18.83
N LYS A 555 8.60 25.97 -17.65
CA LYS A 555 8.59 27.43 -17.50
C LYS A 555 9.89 28.09 -17.95
N SER A 556 11.03 27.47 -17.67
CA SER A 556 12.34 28.01 -18.03
C SER A 556 12.59 27.97 -19.55
N ARG A 557 12.07 26.98 -20.27
CA ARG A 557 12.16 26.85 -21.73
C ARG A 557 11.27 27.84 -22.49
N ASN A 558 10.23 28.37 -21.84
CA ASN A 558 9.28 29.32 -22.43
C ASN A 558 9.62 30.79 -22.10
N LYS A 559 10.67 31.05 -21.34
CA LYS A 559 11.28 32.37 -21.11
C LYS A 559 12.51 32.57 -21.98
#